data_b91344551c95a11855f2ee492b4ef0cc
#
_entry.id   b91344551c95a11855f2ee492b4ef0cc
#
_cell.length_a   1.000
_cell.length_b   1.000
_cell.length_c   1.000
_cell.angle_alpha   90.00
_cell.angle_beta   90.00
_cell.angle_gamma   90.00
#
_symmetry.space_group_name_H-M   'P 1'
#
loop_
_entity.id
_entity.type
_entity.pdbx_description
1 polymer ?
#
loop_
_entity_poly.entity_id
_entity_poly.type
_entity_poly.pdbx_seq_one_letter_code
_entity_poly.pdbx_strand_id
1 'polypeptide(L)'
;MLDHKYIIFYHLAKNPNTTKVAVELGLSQPAISKSIKELERELSVTLFHREKGRMQLTETGKYLLGEITPLLQKEREVLFELDKRRDTFSGTLHIGASTTLAQYILPELLSDFIRRNPDIHIHLSSGNTDQIEHEVIAGNLHLAFIEGTPTQPD
;
A
#
# COMPACT_ATOMS: atom_id res chain seq x y z
N MET A 1 2.32 15.25 8.16
CA MET A 1 1.60 13.96 8.02
C MET A 1 0.35 14.22 7.22
N LEU A 2 0.16 13.50 6.11
CA LEU A 2 -1.03 13.67 5.27
C LEU A 2 -2.29 13.26 6.04
N ASP A 3 -3.39 13.99 5.82
CA ASP A 3 -4.68 13.66 6.45
C ASP A 3 -5.12 12.25 6.00
N HIS A 4 -5.70 11.51 6.92
CA HIS A 4 -6.18 10.14 6.68
C HIS A 4 -7.14 10.02 5.48
N LYS A 5 -7.86 11.08 5.14
CA LYS A 5 -8.74 11.14 3.97
C LYS A 5 -7.98 10.94 2.65
N TYR A 6 -6.74 11.44 2.54
CA TYR A 6 -5.89 11.22 1.36
C TYR A 6 -5.38 9.78 1.27
N ILE A 7 -5.13 9.14 2.41
CA ILE A 7 -4.76 7.72 2.47
C ILE A 7 -5.94 6.87 1.98
N ILE A 8 -7.15 7.13 2.48
CA ILE A 8 -8.37 6.46 2.04
C ILE A 8 -8.60 6.67 0.54
N PHE A 9 -8.44 7.91 0.06
CA PHE A 9 -8.56 8.22 -1.36
C PHE A 9 -7.56 7.40 -2.19
N TYR A 10 -6.29 7.36 -1.79
CA TYR A 10 -5.24 6.61 -2.48
C TYR A 10 -5.58 5.13 -2.61
N HIS A 11 -5.94 4.47 -1.51
CA HIS A 11 -6.32 3.05 -1.53
C HIS A 11 -7.55 2.79 -2.39
N LEU A 12 -8.58 3.64 -2.30
CA LEU A 12 -9.79 3.50 -3.10
C LEU A 12 -9.54 3.77 -4.59
N ALA A 13 -8.62 4.67 -4.92
CA ALA A 13 -8.22 4.96 -6.30
C ALA A 13 -7.48 3.77 -6.94
N LYS A 14 -6.68 3.04 -6.16
CA LYS A 14 -5.97 1.82 -6.60
C LYS A 14 -6.91 0.60 -6.66
N ASN A 15 -7.82 0.48 -5.70
CA ASN A 15 -8.79 -0.61 -5.63
C ASN A 15 -10.20 -0.04 -5.44
N PRO A 16 -10.99 0.14 -6.52
CA PRO A 16 -12.30 0.80 -6.46
C PRO A 16 -13.39 -0.07 -5.82
N ASN A 17 -13.07 -0.74 -4.72
CA ASN A 17 -13.95 -1.58 -3.92
C ASN A 17 -13.94 -1.10 -2.46
N THR A 18 -14.96 -0.34 -2.09
CA THR A 18 -15.08 0.26 -0.75
C THR A 18 -15.07 -0.77 0.38
N THR A 19 -15.59 -1.99 0.16
CA THR A 19 -15.59 -3.07 1.16
C THR A 19 -14.19 -3.62 1.37
N LYS A 20 -13.44 -3.87 0.29
CA LYS A 20 -12.05 -4.34 0.38
C LYS A 20 -11.15 -3.31 1.06
N VAL A 21 -11.25 -2.05 0.64
CA VAL A 21 -10.49 -0.94 1.25
C VAL A 21 -10.84 -0.74 2.72
N ALA A 22 -12.12 -0.92 3.09
CA ALA A 22 -12.54 -0.84 4.49
C ALA A 22 -11.86 -1.92 5.34
N VAL A 23 -11.82 -3.16 4.87
CA VAL A 23 -11.13 -4.27 5.55
C VAL A 23 -9.62 -3.98 5.66
N GLU A 24 -8.99 -3.55 4.56
CA GLU A 24 -7.56 -3.23 4.49
C GLU A 24 -7.14 -2.14 5.49
N LEU A 25 -7.96 -1.10 5.63
CA LEU A 25 -7.68 0.03 6.53
C LEU A 25 -8.27 -0.12 7.95
N GLY A 26 -8.91 -1.25 8.26
CA GLY A 26 -9.54 -1.47 9.56
C GLY A 26 -10.73 -0.52 9.82
N LEU A 27 -11.44 -0.10 8.77
CA LEU A 27 -12.55 0.84 8.83
C LEU A 27 -13.87 0.17 8.42
N SER A 28 -15.00 0.87 8.65
CA SER A 28 -16.27 0.47 8.08
C SER A 28 -16.46 1.06 6.68
N GLN A 29 -17.21 0.37 5.82
CA GLN A 29 -17.54 0.87 4.48
C GLN A 29 -18.26 2.24 4.48
N PRO A 30 -19.18 2.54 5.42
CA PRO A 30 -19.71 3.89 5.56
C PRO A 30 -18.66 4.95 5.91
N ALA A 31 -17.65 4.60 6.72
CA ALA A 31 -16.56 5.53 7.06
C ALA A 31 -15.73 5.88 5.83
N ILE A 32 -15.38 4.90 4.99
CA ILE A 32 -14.70 5.13 3.70
C ILE A 32 -15.51 6.12 2.85
N SER A 33 -16.82 5.83 2.66
CA SER A 33 -17.69 6.67 1.83
C SER A 33 -17.85 8.09 2.38
N LYS A 34 -17.90 8.23 3.69
CA LYS A 34 -17.99 9.53 4.37
C LYS A 34 -16.70 10.33 4.17
N SER A 35 -15.55 9.71 4.38
CA SER A 35 -14.24 10.36 4.23
C SER A 35 -13.99 10.87 2.81
N ILE A 36 -14.39 10.09 1.79
CA ILE A 36 -14.29 10.54 0.39
C ILE A 36 -15.19 11.76 0.14
N LYS A 37 -16.45 11.73 0.59
CA LYS A 37 -17.35 12.88 0.44
C LYS A 37 -16.87 14.13 1.17
N GLU A 38 -16.25 13.97 2.33
CA GLU A 38 -15.63 15.07 3.07
C GLU A 38 -14.43 15.65 2.31
N LEU A 39 -13.57 14.81 1.76
CA LEU A 39 -12.45 15.25 0.93
C LEU A 39 -12.93 15.99 -0.31
N GLU A 40 -13.91 15.45 -1.04
CA GLU A 40 -14.51 16.11 -2.21
C GLU A 40 -15.10 17.48 -1.88
N ARG A 41 -15.77 17.58 -0.73
CA ARG A 41 -16.34 18.84 -0.24
C ARG A 41 -15.25 19.86 0.12
N GLU A 42 -14.22 19.43 0.83
CA GLU A 42 -13.09 20.30 1.24
C GLU A 42 -12.33 20.86 0.03
N LEU A 43 -12.12 20.02 -0.97
CA LEU A 43 -11.45 20.41 -2.20
C LEU A 43 -12.41 21.09 -3.21
N SER A 44 -13.71 21.06 -2.96
CA SER A 44 -14.75 21.55 -3.88
C SER A 44 -14.68 20.89 -5.27
N VAL A 45 -14.35 19.61 -5.32
CA VAL A 45 -14.23 18.82 -6.55
C VAL A 45 -14.89 17.45 -6.39
N THR A 46 -15.19 16.82 -7.52
CA THR A 46 -15.59 15.40 -7.56
C THR A 46 -14.39 14.56 -7.96
N LEU A 47 -14.02 13.58 -7.13
CA LEU A 47 -12.87 12.70 -7.35
C LEU A 47 -13.28 11.36 -7.95
N PHE A 48 -14.49 10.90 -7.61
CA PHE A 48 -15.06 9.66 -8.12
C PHE A 48 -16.44 9.89 -8.75
N HIS A 49 -16.74 9.12 -9.78
CA HIS A 49 -18.08 9.00 -10.35
C HIS A 49 -18.48 7.52 -10.47
N ARG A 50 -19.76 7.26 -10.67
CA ARG A 50 -20.24 5.91 -10.95
C ARG A 50 -20.54 5.75 -12.43
N GLU A 51 -19.87 4.82 -13.05
CA GLU A 51 -20.13 4.42 -14.43
C GLU A 51 -20.47 2.94 -14.47
N LYS A 52 -21.63 2.61 -15.03
CA LYS A 52 -22.15 1.23 -15.11
C LYS A 52 -22.11 0.48 -13.76
N GLY A 53 -22.42 1.18 -12.66
CA GLY A 53 -22.44 0.64 -11.31
C GLY A 53 -21.07 0.48 -10.64
N ARG A 54 -19.97 0.81 -11.32
CA ARG A 54 -18.60 0.78 -10.79
C ARG A 54 -18.13 2.19 -10.44
N MET A 55 -17.35 2.28 -9.40
CA MET A 55 -16.68 3.52 -9.02
C MET A 55 -15.45 3.73 -9.89
N GLN A 56 -15.31 4.92 -10.46
CA GLN A 56 -14.19 5.29 -11.32
C GLN A 56 -13.68 6.69 -10.93
N LEU A 57 -12.39 6.92 -11.15
CA LEU A 57 -11.81 8.24 -10.96
C LEU A 57 -12.28 9.22 -12.05
N THR A 58 -12.58 10.44 -11.64
CA THR A 58 -12.68 11.58 -12.57
C THR A 58 -11.30 11.99 -13.07
N GLU A 59 -11.21 12.89 -14.05
CA GLU A 59 -9.92 13.45 -14.47
C GLU A 59 -9.22 14.19 -13.32
N THR A 60 -9.98 14.90 -12.49
CA THR A 60 -9.46 15.53 -11.27
C THR A 60 -8.98 14.49 -10.25
N GLY A 61 -9.69 13.36 -10.12
CA GLY A 61 -9.26 12.24 -9.29
C GLY A 61 -7.96 11.61 -9.78
N LYS A 62 -7.80 11.42 -11.08
CA LYS A 62 -6.55 10.92 -11.67
C LYS A 62 -5.38 11.88 -11.42
N TYR A 63 -5.62 13.17 -11.62
CA TYR A 63 -4.63 14.20 -11.32
C TYR A 63 -4.21 14.16 -9.85
N LEU A 64 -5.17 14.15 -8.92
CA LEU A 64 -4.89 14.08 -7.49
C LEU A 64 -4.13 12.80 -7.12
N LEU A 65 -4.46 11.65 -7.73
CA LEU A 65 -3.73 10.39 -7.50
C LEU A 65 -2.27 10.49 -7.91
N GLY A 66 -1.99 11.12 -9.05
CA GLY A 66 -0.62 11.38 -9.51
C GLY A 66 0.19 12.22 -8.54
N GLU A 67 -0.42 13.29 -8.01
CA GLU A 67 0.25 14.20 -7.07
C GLU A 67 0.40 13.61 -5.67
N ILE A 68 -0.61 12.88 -5.18
CA ILE A 68 -0.58 12.35 -3.82
C ILE A 68 0.35 11.14 -3.67
N THR A 69 0.54 10.35 -4.73
CA THR A 69 1.39 9.16 -4.72
C THR A 69 2.82 9.47 -4.29
N PRO A 70 3.54 10.42 -4.92
CA PRO A 70 4.90 10.77 -4.51
C PRO A 70 4.94 11.41 -3.12
N LEU A 71 3.90 12.13 -2.69
CA LEU A 71 3.84 12.71 -1.36
C LEU A 71 3.72 11.64 -0.27
N LEU A 72 2.89 10.61 -0.47
CA LEU A 72 2.78 9.47 0.43
C LEU A 72 4.08 8.66 0.49
N GLN A 73 4.76 8.52 -0.63
CA GLN A 73 6.07 7.88 -0.67
C GLN A 73 7.10 8.71 0.11
N LYS A 74 7.12 10.02 -0.11
CA LYS A 74 8.05 10.91 0.61
C LYS A 74 7.80 10.93 2.11
N GLU A 75 6.55 10.91 2.55
CA GLU A 75 6.21 10.78 3.97
C GLU A 75 6.79 9.49 4.56
N ARG A 76 6.64 8.35 3.88
CA ARG A 76 7.22 7.06 4.31
C ARG A 76 8.74 7.11 4.40
N GLU A 77 9.40 7.69 3.42
CA GLU A 77 10.87 7.88 3.43
C GLU A 77 11.32 8.70 4.65
N VAL A 78 10.62 9.81 4.93
CA VAL A 78 10.94 10.66 6.09
C VAL A 78 10.78 9.90 7.39
N LEU A 79 9.68 9.16 7.57
CA LEU A 79 9.44 8.35 8.76
C LEU A 79 10.52 7.27 8.93
N PHE A 80 10.89 6.59 7.85
CA PHE A 80 11.97 5.60 7.83
C PHE A 80 13.32 6.20 8.25
N GLU A 81 13.68 7.38 7.72
CA GLU A 81 14.93 8.05 8.11
C GLU A 81 14.92 8.54 9.58
N LEU A 82 13.75 8.90 10.11
CA LEU A 82 13.61 9.23 11.53
C LEU A 82 13.77 7.99 12.42
N ASP A 83 13.18 6.86 12.04
CA ASP A 83 13.32 5.60 12.79
C ASP A 83 14.77 5.10 12.77
N LYS A 84 15.44 5.20 11.61
CA LYS A 84 16.87 4.90 11.49
C LYS A 84 17.75 5.73 12.43
N ARG A 85 17.39 6.99 12.69
CA ARG A 85 18.11 7.88 13.62
C ARG A 85 17.87 7.55 15.09
N ARG A 86 16.83 6.78 15.41
CA ARG A 86 16.51 6.33 16.77
C ARG A 86 17.17 5.01 17.16
N ASP A 87 17.93 4.37 16.26
CA ASP A 87 18.45 3.00 16.39
C ASP A 87 17.36 1.94 16.72
N THR A 88 16.09 2.31 16.52
CA THR A 88 14.94 1.42 16.72
C THR A 88 14.14 1.35 15.44
N PHE A 89 14.14 0.17 14.82
CA PHE A 89 13.29 -0.11 13.69
C PHE A 89 11.98 -0.71 14.20
N SER A 90 10.87 -0.04 13.95
CA SER A 90 9.54 -0.52 14.31
C SER A 90 8.58 -0.34 13.14
N GLY A 91 7.54 -1.16 13.09
CA GLY A 91 6.51 -1.07 12.07
C GLY A 91 6.25 -2.39 11.36
N THR A 92 5.51 -2.33 10.24
CA THR A 92 5.17 -3.52 9.45
C THR A 92 5.92 -3.52 8.13
N LEU A 93 6.62 -4.62 7.87
CA LEU A 93 7.31 -4.90 6.61
C LEU A 93 6.45 -5.86 5.78
N HIS A 94 5.92 -5.36 4.66
CA HIS A 94 5.16 -6.16 3.71
C HIS A 94 6.11 -6.75 2.67
N ILE A 95 6.25 -8.07 2.69
CA ILE A 95 7.13 -8.82 1.80
C ILE A 95 6.28 -9.70 0.89
N GLY A 96 6.54 -9.68 -0.40
CA GLY A 96 6.03 -10.63 -1.36
C GLY A 96 7.08 -11.66 -1.74
N ALA A 97 6.67 -12.89 -2.01
CA ALA A 97 7.60 -13.88 -2.53
C ALA A 97 6.92 -14.89 -3.46
N SER A 98 7.70 -15.43 -4.39
CA SER A 98 7.28 -16.63 -5.12
C SER A 98 6.97 -17.75 -4.14
N THR A 99 6.05 -18.64 -4.51
CA THR A 99 5.58 -19.72 -3.62
C THR A 99 6.75 -20.56 -3.08
N THR A 100 7.71 -20.88 -3.93
CA THR A 100 8.90 -21.67 -3.55
C THR A 100 9.75 -20.94 -2.51
N LEU A 101 10.05 -19.66 -2.76
CA LEU A 101 10.88 -18.86 -1.84
C LEU A 101 10.16 -18.63 -0.51
N ALA A 102 8.84 -18.37 -0.53
CA ALA A 102 8.04 -18.18 0.66
C ALA A 102 7.99 -19.43 1.55
N GLN A 103 7.98 -20.62 0.95
CA GLN A 103 7.87 -21.88 1.71
C GLN A 103 9.22 -22.41 2.22
N TYR A 104 10.28 -22.28 1.44
CA TYR A 104 11.52 -23.04 1.69
C TYR A 104 12.70 -22.17 2.07
N ILE A 105 12.75 -20.91 1.65
CA ILE A 105 13.92 -20.04 1.85
C ILE A 105 13.67 -18.96 2.90
N LEU A 106 12.59 -18.22 2.73
CA LEU A 106 12.32 -17.05 3.57
C LEU A 106 12.03 -17.35 5.04
N PRO A 107 11.42 -18.48 5.45
CA PRO A 107 11.14 -18.72 6.86
C PRO A 107 12.40 -18.71 7.73
N GLU A 108 13.51 -19.32 7.27
CA GLU A 108 14.76 -19.33 8.00
C GLU A 108 15.37 -17.92 8.08
N LEU A 109 15.45 -17.23 6.94
CA LEU A 109 15.99 -15.87 6.83
C LEU A 109 15.19 -14.88 7.71
N LEU A 110 13.87 -14.93 7.63
CA LEU A 110 12.98 -14.03 8.36
C LEU A 110 12.96 -14.32 9.87
N SER A 111 13.12 -15.57 10.27
CA SER A 111 13.22 -15.96 11.69
C SER A 111 14.39 -15.27 12.39
N ASP A 112 15.54 -15.23 11.74
CA ASP A 112 16.76 -14.56 12.25
C ASP A 112 16.56 -13.03 12.29
N PHE A 113 15.93 -12.48 11.26
CA PHE A 113 15.65 -11.05 11.17
C PHE A 113 14.66 -10.60 12.27
N ILE A 114 13.54 -11.31 12.47
CA ILE A 114 12.54 -11.01 13.52
C ILE A 114 13.18 -11.07 14.90
N ARG A 115 14.02 -12.07 15.16
CA ARG A 115 14.71 -12.21 16.45
C ARG A 115 15.60 -11.01 16.76
N ARG A 116 16.23 -10.40 15.75
CA ARG A 116 17.10 -9.23 15.91
C ARG A 116 16.34 -7.91 15.95
N ASN A 117 15.10 -7.90 15.46
CA ASN A 117 14.27 -6.71 15.31
C ASN A 117 12.85 -6.98 15.85
N PRO A 118 12.66 -7.12 17.18
CA PRO A 118 11.41 -7.57 17.77
C PRO A 118 10.23 -6.60 17.56
N ASP A 119 10.50 -5.33 17.28
CA ASP A 119 9.48 -4.30 17.05
C ASP A 119 9.04 -4.20 15.57
N ILE A 120 9.60 -5.07 14.69
CA ILE A 120 9.18 -5.18 13.30
C ILE A 120 8.21 -6.34 13.12
N HIS A 121 7.03 -6.04 12.60
CA HIS A 121 6.06 -7.04 12.19
C HIS A 121 6.22 -7.35 10.71
N ILE A 122 6.39 -8.63 10.35
CA ILE A 122 6.47 -9.05 8.95
C ILE A 122 5.13 -9.59 8.50
N HIS A 123 4.66 -9.04 7.38
CA HIS A 123 3.54 -9.59 6.62
C HIS A 123 4.08 -10.20 5.33
N LEU A 124 4.06 -11.54 5.24
CA LEU A 124 4.55 -12.27 4.08
C LEU A 124 3.37 -12.72 3.21
N SER A 125 3.34 -12.24 1.96
CA SER A 125 2.40 -12.66 0.93
C SER A 125 3.11 -13.57 -0.06
N SER A 126 2.46 -14.67 -0.49
CA SER A 126 3.00 -15.55 -1.52
C SER A 126 2.11 -15.57 -2.76
N GLY A 127 2.74 -15.68 -3.93
CA GLY A 127 2.05 -15.71 -5.20
C GLY A 127 2.96 -16.17 -6.33
N ASN A 128 2.47 -16.15 -7.57
CA ASN A 128 3.34 -16.30 -8.72
C ASN A 128 4.13 -14.99 -8.97
N THR A 129 5.20 -15.07 -9.77
CA THR A 129 6.09 -13.94 -10.06
C THR A 129 5.33 -12.71 -10.56
N ASP A 130 4.42 -12.88 -11.52
CA ASP A 130 3.65 -11.78 -12.11
C ASP A 130 2.75 -11.08 -11.07
N GLN A 131 2.13 -11.84 -10.17
CA GLN A 131 1.33 -11.29 -9.08
C GLN A 131 2.18 -10.47 -8.11
N ILE A 132 3.33 -11.01 -7.73
CA ILE A 132 4.25 -10.34 -6.80
C ILE A 132 4.82 -9.06 -7.41
N GLU A 133 5.22 -9.09 -8.69
CA GLU A 133 5.68 -7.89 -9.41
C GLU A 133 4.59 -6.81 -9.46
N HIS A 134 3.35 -7.19 -9.79
CA HIS A 134 2.22 -6.26 -9.78
C HIS A 134 1.98 -5.59 -8.41
N GLU A 135 2.09 -6.36 -7.33
CA GLU A 135 1.90 -5.85 -5.97
C GLU A 135 3.03 -4.88 -5.54
N VAL A 136 4.27 -5.12 -5.98
CA VAL A 136 5.39 -4.17 -5.76
C VAL A 136 5.15 -2.87 -6.52
N ILE A 137 4.84 -2.96 -7.81
CA ILE A 137 4.57 -1.78 -8.66
C ILE A 137 3.36 -1.00 -8.14
N ALA A 138 2.34 -1.69 -7.62
CA ALA A 138 1.20 -1.07 -6.98
C ALA A 138 1.53 -0.40 -5.64
N GLY A 139 2.75 -0.61 -5.08
CA GLY A 139 3.17 -0.07 -3.79
C GLY A 139 2.55 -0.78 -2.58
N ASN A 140 2.00 -1.97 -2.78
CA ASN A 140 1.41 -2.79 -1.72
C ASN A 140 2.46 -3.62 -0.97
N LEU A 141 3.62 -3.85 -1.59
CA LEU A 141 4.76 -4.55 -1.00
C LEU A 141 5.95 -3.61 -0.90
N HIS A 142 6.72 -3.75 0.17
CA HIS A 142 7.97 -3.01 0.38
C HIS A 142 9.16 -3.72 -0.27
N LEU A 143 9.09 -5.05 -0.37
CA LEU A 143 10.16 -5.89 -0.89
C LEU A 143 9.55 -7.14 -1.54
N ALA A 144 10.16 -7.60 -2.61
CA ALA A 144 9.78 -8.85 -3.27
C ALA A 144 10.99 -9.78 -3.48
N PHE A 145 10.72 -11.07 -3.33
CA PHE A 145 11.64 -12.13 -3.66
C PHE A 145 11.04 -13.00 -4.77
N ILE A 146 11.64 -12.98 -5.94
CA ILE A 146 11.18 -13.74 -7.10
C ILE A 146 12.31 -14.61 -7.66
N GLU A 147 11.92 -15.65 -8.36
CA GLU A 147 12.85 -16.50 -9.14
C GLU A 147 12.96 -15.93 -10.55
N GLY A 148 14.18 -15.73 -11.03
CA GLY A 148 14.43 -15.21 -12.37
C GLY A 148 14.63 -13.70 -12.42
N THR A 149 14.49 -13.14 -13.61
CA THR A 149 14.66 -11.71 -13.87
C THR A 149 13.30 -11.03 -13.85
N PRO A 150 13.17 -9.86 -13.20
CA PRO A 150 11.93 -9.08 -13.28
C PRO A 150 11.52 -8.79 -14.73
N THR A 151 10.24 -8.86 -15.00
CA THR A 151 9.70 -8.58 -16.34
C THR A 151 9.60 -7.09 -16.62
N GLN A 152 9.57 -6.26 -15.58
CA GLN A 152 9.56 -4.80 -15.70
C GLN A 152 10.82 -4.22 -15.07
N PRO A 153 11.62 -3.43 -15.82
CA PRO A 153 12.74 -2.69 -15.22
C PRO A 153 12.21 -1.57 -14.32
N ASP A 154 13.05 -1.17 -13.37
CA ASP A 154 12.85 -0.12 -12.35
C ASP A 154 12.12 1.13 -12.84
#